data_e514be627c692f2b2ba7b7032e3fb1b4
#
_entry.id   e514be627c692f2b2ba7b7032e3fb1b4
#
_cell.length_a   1.000
_cell.length_b   1.000
_cell.length_c   1.000
_cell.angle_alpha   90.00
_cell.angle_beta   90.00
_cell.angle_gamma   90.00
#
_symmetry.space_group_name_H-M   'P 1'
#
loop_
_entity.id
_entity.type
_entity.pdbx_description
1 polymer ?
#
loop_
_entity_poly.entity_id
_entity_poly.type
_entity_poly.pdbx_seq_one_letter_code
_entity_poly.pdbx_strand_id
1 'polypeptide(L)'
;MLTLQGYQIPKDHRELMLKKALTVRPFSMVKPQFQPKYKVWHEDTKFLYLPKHFGIERYGPVSERDVAKTADAHWEFAGAIRPAQLPVVNSFLLPEPHDGVLSLHTGG
;
A
#
# COMPACT_ATOMS: atom_id res chain seq x y z
N MET A 1 10.19 11.01 0.33
CA MET A 1 10.45 10.42 -1.00
C MET A 1 9.81 9.05 -1.11
N LEU A 2 9.27 8.71 -2.25
CA LEU A 2 8.79 7.36 -2.53
C LEU A 2 9.87 6.56 -3.25
N THR A 3 10.20 5.38 -2.70
CA THR A 3 11.21 4.48 -3.26
C THR A 3 10.58 3.09 -3.53
N LEU A 4 11.34 2.18 -4.11
CA LEU A 4 10.93 0.78 -4.26
C LEU A 4 10.72 0.06 -2.91
N GLN A 5 11.33 0.58 -1.84
CA GLN A 5 11.19 0.03 -0.49
C GLN A 5 10.02 0.62 0.28
N GLY A 6 9.44 1.70 -0.19
CA GLY A 6 8.30 2.35 0.40
C GLY A 6 8.47 3.87 0.56
N TYR A 7 7.61 4.46 1.38
CA TYR A 7 7.66 5.88 1.71
C TYR A 7 8.83 6.15 2.66
N GLN A 8 9.85 6.84 2.17
CA GLN A 8 11.09 7.10 2.90
C GLN A 8 10.97 8.32 3.79
N ILE A 9 11.34 8.16 5.06
CA ILE A 9 11.50 9.27 6.01
C ILE A 9 12.85 9.15 6.73
N PRO A 10 13.46 10.26 7.15
CA PRO A 10 14.66 10.20 7.98
C PRO A 10 14.35 9.59 9.35
N LYS A 11 15.30 8.88 9.91
CA LYS A 11 15.18 8.38 11.28
C LYS A 11 15.23 9.55 12.27
N ASP A 12 14.25 9.62 13.14
CA ASP A 12 14.14 10.66 14.15
C ASP A 12 13.44 10.12 15.43
N HIS A 13 12.98 11.02 16.28
CA HIS A 13 12.29 10.67 17.52
C HIS A 13 10.97 9.89 17.32
N ARG A 14 10.41 9.89 16.11
CA ARG A 14 9.18 9.17 15.78
C ARG A 14 9.41 7.70 15.47
N GLU A 15 10.66 7.28 15.29
CA GLU A 15 11.01 5.93 14.83
C GLU A 15 10.37 4.84 15.71
N LEU A 16 10.52 4.93 17.00
CA LEU A 16 9.99 3.91 17.92
C LEU A 16 8.47 3.81 17.88
N MET A 17 7.80 4.96 17.83
CA MET A 17 6.34 5.03 17.74
C MET A 17 5.84 4.44 16.41
N LEU A 18 6.49 4.75 15.30
CA LEU A 18 6.14 4.24 13.98
C LEU A 18 6.37 2.74 13.88
N LYS A 19 7.47 2.23 14.37
CA LYS A 19 7.75 0.80 14.42
C LYS A 19 6.70 0.05 15.23
N LYS A 20 6.29 0.59 16.35
CA LYS A 20 5.24 0.02 17.18
C LYS A 20 3.89 -0.01 16.46
N ALA A 21 3.51 1.08 15.79
CA ALA A 21 2.27 1.19 15.04
C ALA A 21 2.23 0.23 13.84
N LEU A 22 3.39 -0.02 13.21
CA LEU A 22 3.53 -0.84 12.00
C LEU A 22 3.97 -2.28 12.29
N THR A 23 4.03 -2.69 13.54
CA THR A 23 4.20 -4.09 13.92
C THR A 23 2.83 -4.65 14.26
N VAL A 24 2.33 -5.55 13.42
CA VAL A 24 0.95 -6.04 13.50
C VAL A 24 0.90 -7.49 13.96
N ARG A 25 -0.20 -7.82 14.63
CA ARG A 25 -0.57 -9.19 14.97
C ARG A 25 -1.91 -9.50 14.34
N PRO A 26 -2.04 -10.57 13.55
CA PRO A 26 -3.34 -10.98 13.04
C PRO A 26 -4.29 -11.32 14.18
N PHE A 27 -5.57 -11.06 13.99
CA PHE A 27 -6.58 -11.55 14.93
C PHE A 27 -6.55 -13.08 14.97
N SER A 28 -6.49 -13.65 16.19
CA SER A 28 -6.41 -15.10 16.38
C SER A 28 -7.02 -15.48 17.73
N MET A 29 -7.60 -16.68 17.80
CA MET A 29 -8.05 -17.29 19.05
C MET A 29 -6.89 -17.79 19.91
N VAL A 30 -5.68 -17.85 19.36
CA VAL A 30 -4.47 -18.26 20.06
C VAL A 30 -4.04 -17.19 21.06
N LYS A 31 -3.50 -17.61 22.21
CA LYS A 31 -2.98 -16.67 23.22
C LYS A 31 -1.97 -15.70 22.62
N PRO A 32 -1.97 -14.42 23.02
CA PRO A 32 -1.08 -13.41 22.43
C PRO A 32 0.40 -13.76 22.42
N GLN A 33 0.88 -14.50 23.42
CA GLN A 33 2.27 -14.93 23.51
C GLN A 33 2.70 -15.91 22.42
N PHE A 34 1.76 -16.59 21.77
CA PHE A 34 2.01 -17.53 20.68
C PHE A 34 1.68 -16.98 19.30
N GLN A 35 1.20 -15.73 19.24
CA GLN A 35 0.87 -15.08 17.95
C GLN A 35 2.11 -14.51 17.29
N PRO A 36 2.32 -14.73 15.98
CA PRO A 36 3.40 -14.10 15.27
C PRO A 36 3.18 -12.57 15.18
N LYS A 37 4.27 -11.83 15.19
CA LYS A 37 4.27 -10.41 14.92
C LYS A 37 4.87 -10.17 13.54
N TYR A 38 4.24 -9.30 12.76
CA TYR A 38 4.71 -8.96 11.43
C TYR A 38 5.11 -7.50 11.37
N LYS A 39 6.32 -7.26 10.88
CA LYS A 39 6.83 -5.91 10.63
C LYS A 39 6.39 -5.49 9.23
N VAL A 40 5.66 -4.39 9.13
CA VAL A 40 5.27 -3.82 7.85
C VAL A 40 6.06 -2.55 7.54
N TRP A 41 7.24 -2.46 8.09
CA TRP A 41 8.20 -1.39 7.89
C TRP A 41 9.58 -1.97 7.56
N HIS A 42 10.40 -1.15 6.94
CA HIS A 42 11.77 -1.49 6.59
C HIS A 42 12.70 -0.35 7.02
N GLU A 43 13.98 -0.61 7.18
CA GLU A 43 14.92 0.42 7.58
C GLU A 43 16.33 0.16 7.03
N ASP A 44 17.08 1.24 6.89
CA ASP A 44 18.51 1.20 6.70
C ASP A 44 19.22 2.04 7.78
N THR A 45 20.46 2.40 7.57
CA THR A 45 21.24 3.18 8.56
C THR A 45 20.72 4.59 8.79
N LYS A 46 20.06 5.20 7.80
CA LYS A 46 19.65 6.61 7.82
C LYS A 46 18.14 6.82 7.72
N PHE A 47 17.43 5.89 7.11
CA PHE A 47 16.03 6.07 6.74
C PHE A 47 15.15 4.94 7.25
N LEU A 48 13.90 5.30 7.48
CA LEU A 48 12.83 4.37 7.76
C LEU A 48 11.88 4.36 6.56
N TYR A 49 11.44 3.18 6.14
CA TYR A 49 10.55 2.99 5.00
C TYR A 49 9.20 2.49 5.48
N LEU A 50 8.16 3.24 5.14
CA LEU A 50 6.79 2.99 5.57
C LEU A 50 5.96 2.50 4.39
N PRO A 51 4.84 1.80 4.63
CA PRO A 51 3.90 1.53 3.56
C PRO A 51 3.47 2.84 2.88
N LYS A 52 3.37 2.82 1.56
CA LYS A 52 3.11 4.03 0.75
C LYS A 52 1.94 4.85 1.28
N HIS A 53 0.78 4.22 1.42
CA HIS A 53 -0.44 4.95 1.82
C HIS A 53 -0.42 5.41 3.26
N PHE A 54 0.21 4.63 4.14
CA PHE A 54 0.43 5.05 5.53
C PHE A 54 1.29 6.32 5.60
N GLY A 55 2.37 6.37 4.81
CA GLY A 55 3.24 7.53 4.75
C GLY A 55 2.56 8.76 4.16
N ILE A 56 1.81 8.59 3.07
CA ILE A 56 1.08 9.68 2.43
C ILE A 56 0.01 10.26 3.37
N GLU A 57 -0.74 9.42 4.05
CA GLU A 57 -1.78 9.85 4.97
C GLU A 57 -1.22 10.63 6.16
N ARG A 58 -0.06 10.22 6.68
CA ARG A 58 0.55 10.84 7.85
C ARG A 58 1.42 12.05 7.55
N TYR A 59 2.16 12.02 6.46
CA TYR A 59 3.21 13.00 6.16
C TYR A 59 2.99 13.75 4.86
N GLY A 60 1.89 13.49 4.19
CA GLY A 60 1.50 14.21 3.00
C GLY A 60 1.88 13.55 1.68
N PRO A 61 1.48 14.15 0.57
CA PRO A 61 1.71 13.60 -0.75
C PRO A 61 3.21 13.48 -1.08
N VAL A 62 3.52 12.57 -1.97
CA VAL A 62 4.90 12.34 -2.42
C VAL A 62 5.35 13.47 -3.32
N SER A 63 6.37 14.21 -2.86
CA SER A 63 7.01 15.28 -3.66
C SER A 63 8.10 14.75 -4.58
N GLU A 64 8.79 13.69 -4.18
CA GLU A 64 9.89 13.08 -4.91
C GLU A 64 9.71 11.57 -5.02
N ARG A 65 10.12 11.02 -6.15
CA ARG A 65 10.06 9.58 -6.41
C ARG A 65 11.39 9.07 -6.92
N ASP A 66 11.91 8.05 -6.27
CA ASP A 66 13.07 7.29 -6.73
C ASP A 66 12.60 5.91 -7.21
N VAL A 67 11.79 5.95 -8.26
CA VAL A 67 11.25 4.74 -8.89
C VAL A 67 11.45 4.90 -10.40
N ALA A 68 11.93 3.86 -11.04
CA ALA A 68 12.10 3.87 -12.48
C ALA A 68 10.77 4.19 -13.17
N LYS A 69 10.82 5.14 -14.09
CA LYS A 69 9.66 5.48 -14.90
C LYS A 69 9.34 4.32 -15.84
N THR A 70 8.16 3.77 -15.70
CA THR A 70 7.71 2.70 -16.59
C THR A 70 7.26 3.27 -17.93
N ALA A 71 7.50 2.51 -18.99
CA ALA A 71 6.97 2.86 -20.30
C ALA A 71 5.45 2.61 -20.35
N ASP A 72 4.73 3.46 -21.06
CA ASP A 72 3.32 3.24 -21.31
C ASP A 72 3.15 1.97 -22.17
N ALA A 73 2.27 1.08 -21.73
CA ALA A 73 1.89 -0.09 -22.51
C ALA A 73 0.57 0.19 -23.23
N HIS A 74 0.57 0.10 -24.56
CA HIS A 74 -0.62 0.26 -25.37
C HIS A 74 -1.38 -1.06 -25.44
N TRP A 75 -2.07 -1.39 -24.35
CA TRP A 75 -2.86 -2.60 -24.25
C TRP A 75 -4.33 -2.28 -24.51
N GLU A 76 -4.97 -3.12 -25.34
CA GLU A 76 -6.40 -3.05 -25.54
C GLU A 76 -7.07 -4.23 -24.84
N PHE A 77 -8.19 -3.96 -24.17
CA PHE A 77 -8.99 -5.00 -23.57
C PHE A 77 -9.83 -5.69 -24.64
N ALA A 78 -9.52 -6.95 -24.93
CA ALA A 78 -10.18 -7.72 -25.99
C ALA A 78 -11.45 -8.46 -25.53
N GLY A 79 -11.75 -8.47 -24.24
CA GLY A 79 -12.92 -9.13 -23.67
C GLY A 79 -14.13 -8.21 -23.54
N ALA A 80 -15.19 -8.73 -22.95
CA ALA A 80 -16.39 -7.96 -22.62
C ALA A 80 -16.60 -7.96 -21.10
N ILE A 81 -16.85 -6.78 -20.54
CA ILE A 81 -17.15 -6.62 -19.12
C ILE A 81 -18.63 -6.94 -18.93
N ARG A 82 -18.93 -7.87 -18.02
CA ARG A 82 -20.34 -8.17 -17.67
C ARG A 82 -21.00 -6.98 -17.01
N PRO A 83 -22.31 -6.76 -17.18
CA PRO A 83 -23.01 -5.61 -16.60
C PRO A 83 -22.84 -5.49 -15.09
N ALA A 84 -22.79 -6.60 -14.35
CA ALA A 84 -22.59 -6.59 -12.90
C ALA A 84 -21.17 -6.16 -12.50
N GLN A 85 -20.19 -6.29 -13.37
CA GLN A 85 -18.80 -5.91 -13.12
C GLN A 85 -18.52 -4.44 -13.41
N LEU A 86 -19.32 -3.81 -14.26
CA LEU A 86 -19.05 -2.45 -14.72
C LEU A 86 -19.00 -1.41 -13.60
N PRO A 87 -19.92 -1.37 -12.62
CA PRO A 87 -19.84 -0.42 -11.51
C PRO A 87 -18.57 -0.61 -10.68
N VAL A 88 -18.14 -1.86 -10.52
CA VAL A 88 -16.92 -2.20 -9.75
C VAL A 88 -15.67 -1.68 -10.46
N VAL A 89 -15.56 -1.94 -11.77
CA VAL A 89 -14.45 -1.43 -12.58
C VAL A 89 -14.43 0.09 -12.56
N ASN A 90 -15.57 0.74 -12.74
CA ASN A 90 -15.68 2.18 -12.76
C ASN A 90 -15.32 2.82 -11.40
N SER A 91 -15.52 2.12 -10.30
CA SER A 91 -15.13 2.64 -8.98
C SER A 91 -13.61 2.87 -8.86
N PHE A 92 -12.80 2.16 -9.65
CA PHE A 92 -11.35 2.35 -9.71
C PHE A 92 -10.88 3.30 -10.81
N LEU A 93 -11.69 3.51 -11.84
CA LEU A 93 -11.31 4.29 -13.00
C LEU A 93 -11.86 5.72 -12.98
N LEU A 94 -12.96 5.97 -12.28
CA LEU A 94 -13.68 7.24 -12.33
C LEU A 94 -13.70 7.92 -10.95
N PRO A 95 -13.60 9.28 -10.89
CA PRO A 95 -13.31 10.17 -12.03
C PRO A 95 -11.89 10.02 -12.58
N GLU A 96 -10.96 9.55 -11.76
CA GLU A 96 -9.56 9.29 -12.14
C GLU A 96 -9.12 7.92 -11.64
N PRO A 97 -8.25 7.20 -12.38
CA PRO A 97 -7.70 5.94 -11.89
C PRO A 97 -7.00 6.10 -10.54
N HIS A 98 -7.28 5.21 -9.60
CA HIS A 98 -6.72 5.26 -8.26
C HIS A 98 -6.46 3.86 -7.71
N ASP A 99 -5.61 3.80 -6.70
CA ASP A 99 -5.33 2.55 -5.98
C ASP A 99 -6.47 2.23 -5.02
N GLY A 100 -6.63 0.95 -4.73
CA GLY A 100 -7.62 0.52 -3.77
C GLY A 100 -7.59 -1.00 -3.55
N VAL A 101 -8.47 -1.46 -2.71
CA VAL A 101 -8.68 -2.89 -2.45
C VAL A 101 -10.09 -3.26 -2.88
N LEU A 102 -10.20 -4.30 -3.69
CA LEU A 102 -11.46 -4.82 -4.18
C LEU A 102 -11.73 -6.18 -3.55
N SER A 103 -12.84 -6.29 -2.84
CA SER A 103 -13.28 -7.54 -2.23
C SER A 103 -14.57 -8.00 -2.87
N LEU A 104 -14.51 -9.11 -3.61
CA LEU A 104 -15.65 -9.69 -4.31
C LEU A 104 -15.79 -11.16 -3.94
N HIS A 105 -17.02 -11.68 -4.07
CA HIS A 105 -17.25 -13.11 -3.97
C HIS A 105 -16.69 -13.83 -5.21
N THR A 106 -16.46 -15.12 -5.09
CA THR A 106 -15.94 -15.95 -6.18
C THR A 106 -16.85 -15.86 -7.42
N GLY A 107 -16.26 -15.60 -8.57
CA GLY A 107 -16.98 -15.43 -9.83
C GLY A 107 -17.56 -14.05 -10.06
N GLY A 108 -17.34 -13.11 -9.12
CA GLY A 108 -17.82 -11.72 -9.22
C GLY A 108 -17.05 -10.84 -10.19
#